data_5403d27ee2aedb5dd37e14aa13be5bce
#
_entry.id   5403d27ee2aedb5dd37e14aa13be5bce
#
_cell.length_a   1.000
_cell.length_b   1.000
_cell.length_c   1.000
_cell.angle_alpha   90.00
_cell.angle_beta   90.00
_cell.angle_gamma   90.00
#
_symmetry.space_group_name_H-M   'P 1'
#
loop_
_entity.id
_entity.type
_entity.pdbx_description
1 polymer ?
#
loop_
_entity_poly.entity_id
_entity_poly.type
_entity_poly.pdbx_seq_one_letter_code
_entity_poly.pdbx_strand_id
1 'polypeptide(L)'
;MKELSLILKMLKKLFYFLLIFLISVFLIWEYKVNILLWSIPKIASITAPVQENIPTSWSKGPEVASEDDRPNIILILADDMGYNDISMHNGGAADGTLQTQNIDALAKSGMLFTRGYAANATCAPSRASIMTGKYPTRFGYEFTPIPSAGRLILQWLAEEDDAELRQRIDREVATKIPPFMQQGMPTEEITIAEVLRDAGYYTAHIGKWHLGHAYGMDPLSQGFQDSLSMVGPLYLPEDHPDIVNAKFDTRIDQMIWGLGQYSARFNEGELFAPDKYLTDYYTDEALKVIENNKNRPFFLYLSHWAIHNPLQALRSDVEQMSHMEGHNIQDYSGMIAALDRSDEKGVQKLKDPDIHGQTLIIF
;
A
#
# COMPACT_ATOMS: atom_id res chain seq x y z
N MET A 1 41.94 24.62 -52.92
CA MET A 1 40.64 24.00 -53.17
C MET A 1 40.40 22.71 -52.36
N LYS A 2 41.33 21.76 -52.22
CA LYS A 2 41.14 20.56 -51.42
C LYS A 2 40.92 20.80 -49.92
N GLU A 3 41.69 21.72 -49.31
CA GLU A 3 41.55 22.07 -47.89
C GLU A 3 40.19 22.78 -47.57
N LEU A 4 39.73 23.67 -48.42
CA LEU A 4 38.45 24.32 -48.27
C LEU A 4 37.28 23.34 -48.35
N SER A 5 37.37 22.34 -49.25
CA SER A 5 36.43 21.24 -49.35
C SER A 5 36.39 20.36 -48.10
N LEU A 6 37.56 20.11 -47.47
CA LEU A 6 37.65 19.33 -46.25
C LEU A 6 37.05 20.09 -45.07
N ILE A 7 37.35 21.40 -44.93
CA ILE A 7 36.79 22.27 -43.91
C ILE A 7 35.24 22.33 -44.03
N LEU A 8 34.73 22.52 -45.24
CA LEU A 8 33.28 22.52 -45.48
C LEU A 8 32.60 21.19 -45.10
N LYS A 9 33.27 20.06 -45.37
CA LYS A 9 32.75 18.74 -44.98
C LYS A 9 32.77 18.56 -43.44
N MET A 10 33.80 19.04 -42.76
CA MET A 10 33.85 19.00 -41.29
C MET A 10 32.77 19.90 -40.65
N LEU A 11 32.62 21.12 -41.15
CA LEU A 11 31.56 22.04 -40.69
C LEU A 11 30.14 21.44 -40.88
N LYS A 12 29.93 20.77 -42.01
CA LYS A 12 28.66 20.10 -42.27
C LYS A 12 28.39 18.93 -41.32
N LYS A 13 29.42 18.15 -41.00
CA LYS A 13 29.33 17.07 -40.00
C LYS A 13 29.06 17.62 -38.59
N LEU A 14 29.75 18.70 -38.21
CA LEU A 14 29.57 19.36 -36.93
C LEU A 14 28.15 19.96 -36.81
N PHE A 15 27.67 20.57 -37.88
CA PHE A 15 26.29 21.09 -37.93
C PHE A 15 25.23 19.97 -37.71
N TYR A 16 25.36 18.87 -38.43
CA TYR A 16 24.45 17.71 -38.21
C TYR A 16 24.55 17.14 -36.81
N PHE A 17 25.76 17.04 -36.26
CA PHE A 17 25.95 16.57 -34.88
C PHE A 17 25.25 17.50 -33.87
N LEU A 18 25.46 18.82 -34.01
CA LEU A 18 24.79 19.81 -33.15
C LEU A 18 23.28 19.81 -33.33
N LEU A 19 22.79 19.65 -34.54
CA LEU A 19 21.36 19.57 -34.81
C LEU A 19 20.75 18.31 -34.14
N ILE A 20 21.38 17.15 -34.31
CA ILE A 20 20.93 15.90 -33.67
C ILE A 20 20.97 16.04 -32.14
N PHE A 21 22.04 16.65 -31.59
CA PHE A 21 22.16 16.89 -30.17
C PHE A 21 21.05 17.79 -29.63
N LEU A 22 20.74 18.89 -30.30
CA LEU A 22 19.66 19.82 -29.92
C LEU A 22 18.29 19.12 -29.98
N ILE A 23 18.04 18.36 -31.04
CA ILE A 23 16.80 17.57 -31.17
C ILE A 23 16.71 16.54 -30.02
N SER A 24 17.80 15.85 -29.70
CA SER A 24 17.83 14.89 -28.60
C SER A 24 17.55 15.54 -27.25
N VAL A 25 18.16 16.70 -26.97
CA VAL A 25 17.92 17.47 -25.75
C VAL A 25 16.46 17.92 -25.67
N PHE A 26 15.90 18.41 -26.79
CA PHE A 26 14.48 18.79 -26.87
C PHE A 26 13.56 17.60 -26.60
N LEU A 27 13.81 16.45 -27.23
CA LEU A 27 13.01 15.23 -27.00
C LEU A 27 13.13 14.74 -25.56
N ILE A 28 14.33 14.73 -24.98
CA ILE A 28 14.51 14.35 -23.56
C ILE A 28 13.73 15.30 -22.65
N TRP A 29 13.74 16.61 -22.94
CA TRP A 29 12.98 17.58 -22.16
C TRP A 29 11.49 17.37 -22.25
N GLU A 30 10.97 17.19 -23.47
CA GLU A 30 9.54 16.97 -23.74
C GLU A 30 9.02 15.66 -23.11
N TYR A 31 9.80 14.59 -23.23
CA TYR A 31 9.42 13.26 -22.74
C TYR A 31 10.02 12.85 -21.38
N LYS A 32 10.52 13.81 -20.61
CA LYS A 32 11.23 13.56 -19.34
C LYS A 32 10.46 12.67 -18.37
N VAL A 33 9.15 12.89 -18.21
CA VAL A 33 8.28 12.08 -17.32
C VAL A 33 8.16 10.66 -17.86
N ASN A 34 7.88 10.50 -19.15
CA ASN A 34 7.74 9.19 -19.78
C ASN A 34 9.04 8.38 -19.70
N ILE A 35 10.19 9.04 -19.90
CA ILE A 35 11.52 8.42 -19.77
C ILE A 35 11.75 7.93 -18.34
N LEU A 36 11.39 8.72 -17.32
CA LEU A 36 11.50 8.30 -15.93
C LEU A 36 10.57 7.13 -15.62
N LEU A 37 9.30 7.22 -15.97
CA LEU A 37 8.32 6.15 -15.76
C LEU A 37 8.73 4.84 -16.44
N TRP A 38 9.38 4.91 -17.58
CA TRP A 38 9.92 3.75 -18.28
C TRP A 38 11.21 3.20 -17.66
N SER A 39 12.11 4.08 -17.16
CA SER A 39 13.43 3.67 -16.69
C SER A 39 13.45 3.18 -15.24
N ILE A 40 12.64 3.79 -14.36
CA ILE A 40 12.61 3.47 -12.93
C ILE A 40 12.30 1.98 -12.67
N PRO A 41 11.24 1.36 -13.23
CA PRO A 41 10.95 -0.05 -13.01
C PRO A 41 12.08 -0.98 -13.48
N LYS A 42 12.74 -0.63 -14.60
CA LYS A 42 13.87 -1.41 -15.12
C LYS A 42 15.10 -1.32 -14.22
N ILE A 43 15.38 -0.16 -13.68
CA ILE A 43 16.45 0.00 -12.70
C ILE A 43 16.10 -0.77 -11.42
N ALA A 44 14.87 -0.65 -10.94
CA ALA A 44 14.38 -1.36 -9.77
C ALA A 44 14.49 -2.87 -9.93
N SER A 45 14.12 -3.43 -11.08
CA SER A 45 14.22 -4.87 -11.34
C SER A 45 15.66 -5.41 -11.33
N ILE A 46 16.66 -4.55 -11.58
CA ILE A 46 18.09 -4.91 -11.50
C ILE A 46 18.63 -4.73 -10.08
N THR A 47 18.25 -3.65 -9.39
CA THR A 47 18.80 -3.28 -8.08
C THR A 47 18.09 -3.94 -6.91
N ALA A 48 16.82 -4.29 -7.08
CA ALA A 48 15.97 -4.95 -6.09
C ALA A 48 15.08 -5.99 -6.81
N PRO A 49 15.65 -7.11 -7.28
CA PRO A 49 14.91 -8.14 -7.99
C PRO A 49 13.84 -8.77 -7.08
N VAL A 50 12.68 -9.02 -7.68
CA VAL A 50 11.58 -9.73 -7.00
C VAL A 50 11.75 -11.22 -7.32
N GLN A 51 11.84 -12.03 -6.27
CA GLN A 51 11.89 -13.48 -6.38
C GLN A 51 10.50 -14.06 -6.65
N GLU A 52 10.43 -15.34 -7.04
CA GLU A 52 9.17 -16.08 -7.00
C GLU A 52 8.66 -16.17 -5.56
N ASN A 53 7.40 -16.60 -5.37
CA ASN A 53 6.80 -16.68 -4.04
C ASN A 53 7.68 -17.47 -3.06
N ILE A 54 7.99 -16.83 -1.93
CA ILE A 54 8.76 -17.43 -0.84
C ILE A 54 7.79 -17.76 0.30
N PRO A 55 7.71 -19.03 0.75
CA PRO A 55 6.87 -19.38 1.89
C PRO A 55 7.24 -18.58 3.14
N THR A 56 6.27 -17.97 3.77
CA THR A 56 6.43 -17.27 5.04
C THR A 56 6.62 -18.25 6.19
N SER A 57 7.48 -17.91 7.14
CA SER A 57 7.77 -18.70 8.33
C SER A 57 7.38 -17.94 9.60
N TRP A 58 6.06 -17.79 9.81
CA TRP A 58 5.53 -17.17 11.02
C TRP A 58 5.97 -17.89 12.30
N SER A 59 6.32 -17.13 13.32
CA SER A 59 6.65 -17.65 14.63
C SER A 59 5.48 -18.45 15.21
N LYS A 60 5.81 -19.59 15.79
CA LYS A 60 4.82 -20.49 16.40
C LYS A 60 4.73 -20.26 17.89
N GLY A 61 3.52 -20.26 18.40
CA GLY A 61 3.23 -20.29 19.82
C GLY A 61 3.47 -21.66 20.46
N PRO A 62 3.19 -21.81 21.76
CA PRO A 62 3.31 -23.06 22.48
C PRO A 62 2.30 -24.10 21.96
N GLU A 63 2.64 -25.38 22.09
CA GLU A 63 1.73 -26.49 21.72
C GLU A 63 0.54 -26.62 22.68
N VAL A 64 0.72 -26.23 23.94
CA VAL A 64 -0.30 -26.24 24.97
C VAL A 64 -0.81 -24.84 25.24
N ALA A 65 -2.11 -24.69 25.41
CA ALA A 65 -2.71 -23.41 25.72
C ALA A 65 -2.07 -22.73 26.93
N SER A 66 -1.82 -21.44 26.82
CA SER A 66 -1.32 -20.60 27.91
C SER A 66 -2.36 -20.51 29.03
N GLU A 67 -1.93 -20.31 30.27
CA GLU A 67 -2.82 -19.90 31.37
C GLU A 67 -3.25 -18.43 31.29
N ASP A 68 -2.71 -17.69 30.32
CA ASP A 68 -3.01 -16.27 30.08
C ASP A 68 -4.35 -16.15 29.34
N ASP A 69 -5.37 -15.66 30.02
CA ASP A 69 -6.75 -15.54 29.54
C ASP A 69 -7.06 -14.20 28.85
N ARG A 70 -6.04 -13.33 28.65
CA ARG A 70 -6.21 -12.08 27.93
C ARG A 70 -6.68 -12.32 26.48
N PRO A 71 -7.54 -11.45 25.95
CA PRO A 71 -8.08 -11.62 24.60
C PRO A 71 -7.01 -11.47 23.53
N ASN A 72 -7.15 -12.22 22.45
CA ASN A 72 -6.47 -11.92 21.20
C ASN A 72 -6.98 -10.59 20.63
N ILE A 73 -6.15 -9.87 19.90
CA ILE A 73 -6.51 -8.58 19.29
C ILE A 73 -6.19 -8.63 17.80
N ILE A 74 -7.20 -8.39 16.97
CA ILE A 74 -7.03 -8.25 15.52
C ILE A 74 -7.50 -6.86 15.13
N LEU A 75 -6.60 -6.05 14.60
CA LEU A 75 -6.89 -4.74 14.01
C LEU A 75 -6.83 -4.88 12.49
N ILE A 76 -8.00 -4.78 11.85
CA ILE A 76 -8.14 -4.78 10.40
C ILE A 76 -8.26 -3.34 9.93
N LEU A 77 -7.42 -2.94 8.99
CA LEU A 77 -7.45 -1.60 8.42
C LEU A 77 -7.62 -1.67 6.90
N ALA A 78 -8.70 -1.10 6.40
CA ALA A 78 -8.90 -0.82 4.99
C ALA A 78 -8.19 0.48 4.59
N ASP A 79 -7.63 0.55 3.39
CA ASP A 79 -6.92 1.72 2.87
C ASP A 79 -7.79 2.46 1.85
N ASP A 80 -8.03 3.74 2.11
CA ASP A 80 -8.85 4.65 1.28
C ASP A 80 -10.33 4.23 1.12
N MET A 81 -10.87 3.46 2.08
CA MET A 81 -12.29 3.08 2.08
C MET A 81 -13.16 4.25 2.55
N GLY A 82 -14.15 4.61 1.75
CA GLY A 82 -15.09 5.68 2.07
C GLY A 82 -16.17 5.24 3.06
N TYR A 83 -16.70 6.20 3.83
CA TYR A 83 -17.77 5.93 4.80
C TYR A 83 -19.01 5.28 4.16
N ASN A 84 -19.36 5.71 2.94
CA ASN A 84 -20.52 5.21 2.21
C ASN A 84 -20.29 3.86 1.52
N ASP A 85 -19.07 3.32 1.54
CA ASP A 85 -18.75 2.06 0.87
C ASP A 85 -19.24 0.83 1.67
N ILE A 86 -19.48 1.02 2.97
CA ILE A 86 -20.05 -0.01 3.84
C ILE A 86 -21.56 0.08 3.81
N SER A 87 -22.24 -1.02 3.46
CA SER A 87 -23.69 -1.05 3.27
C SER A 87 -24.48 -0.67 4.52
N MET A 88 -23.96 -0.91 5.71
CA MET A 88 -24.54 -0.52 6.99
C MET A 88 -24.62 1.00 7.21
N HIS A 89 -23.78 1.80 6.55
CA HIS A 89 -23.77 3.25 6.77
C HIS A 89 -24.73 3.98 5.84
N ASN A 90 -24.72 3.86 4.56
CA ASN A 90 -25.63 4.55 3.65
C ASN A 90 -26.06 3.68 2.46
N GLY A 91 -26.15 2.38 2.69
CA GLY A 91 -26.58 1.43 1.70
C GLY A 91 -25.44 0.83 0.87
N GLY A 92 -24.19 1.31 1.03
CA GLY A 92 -23.03 0.77 0.34
C GLY A 92 -22.67 1.52 -0.95
N ALA A 93 -21.54 1.16 -1.53
CA ALA A 93 -21.06 1.68 -2.80
C ALA A 93 -22.04 1.40 -3.95
N ALA A 94 -21.85 2.08 -5.09
CA ALA A 94 -22.69 1.96 -6.27
C ALA A 94 -24.19 2.15 -5.99
N ASP A 95 -24.55 3.26 -5.33
CA ASP A 95 -25.91 3.61 -4.95
C ASP A 95 -26.62 2.52 -4.10
N GLY A 96 -25.86 1.81 -3.27
CA GLY A 96 -26.36 0.77 -2.37
C GLY A 96 -26.53 -0.61 -3.03
N THR A 97 -26.06 -0.79 -4.25
CA THR A 97 -26.14 -2.09 -4.93
C THR A 97 -25.07 -3.06 -4.46
N LEU A 98 -23.92 -2.55 -3.97
CA LEU A 98 -22.89 -3.36 -3.33
C LEU A 98 -23.23 -3.56 -1.84
N GLN A 99 -23.19 -4.81 -1.39
CA GLN A 99 -23.43 -5.18 -0.01
C GLN A 99 -22.17 -5.75 0.64
N THR A 100 -21.80 -5.21 1.81
CA THR A 100 -20.68 -5.67 2.65
C THR A 100 -21.21 -6.54 3.79
N GLN A 101 -21.77 -7.69 3.46
CA GLN A 101 -22.56 -8.51 4.39
C GLN A 101 -21.76 -9.00 5.59
N ASN A 102 -20.46 -9.29 5.42
CA ASN A 102 -19.60 -9.82 6.46
C ASN A 102 -19.13 -8.72 7.42
N ILE A 103 -18.72 -7.58 6.88
CA ILE A 103 -18.39 -6.37 7.67
C ILE A 103 -19.63 -5.91 8.45
N ASP A 104 -20.81 -5.89 7.80
CA ASP A 104 -22.08 -5.58 8.46
C ASP A 104 -22.44 -6.57 9.57
N ALA A 105 -22.14 -7.87 9.38
CA ALA A 105 -22.38 -8.88 10.39
C ALA A 105 -21.44 -8.72 11.59
N LEU A 106 -20.15 -8.37 11.34
CA LEU A 106 -19.21 -8.04 12.40
C LEU A 106 -19.71 -6.87 13.25
N ALA A 107 -20.14 -5.78 12.61
CA ALA A 107 -20.68 -4.61 13.29
C ALA A 107 -21.97 -4.93 14.08
N LYS A 108 -22.86 -5.76 13.54
CA LYS A 108 -24.10 -6.20 14.22
C LYS A 108 -23.83 -7.10 15.42
N SER A 109 -22.72 -7.83 15.42
CA SER A 109 -22.31 -8.71 16.54
C SER A 109 -21.52 -7.99 17.63
N GLY A 110 -21.13 -6.74 17.40
CA GLY A 110 -20.28 -5.96 18.27
C GLY A 110 -20.78 -4.55 18.55
N MET A 111 -19.88 -3.59 18.50
CA MET A 111 -20.15 -2.17 18.73
C MET A 111 -19.76 -1.35 17.49
N LEU A 112 -20.71 -0.61 16.95
CA LEU A 112 -20.51 0.33 15.84
C LEU A 112 -20.22 1.73 16.37
N PHE A 113 -19.06 2.29 16.01
CA PHE A 113 -18.70 3.67 16.31
C PHE A 113 -19.18 4.59 15.17
N THR A 114 -20.34 5.21 15.35
CA THR A 114 -20.97 6.07 14.32
C THR A 114 -20.26 7.42 14.13
N ARG A 115 -19.31 7.77 14.99
CA ARG A 115 -18.53 9.03 14.96
C ARG A 115 -17.04 8.77 15.10
N GLY A 116 -16.53 7.74 14.41
CA GLY A 116 -15.09 7.51 14.24
C GLY A 116 -14.54 8.44 13.16
N TYR A 117 -13.47 9.16 13.46
CA TYR A 117 -12.82 10.08 12.52
C TYR A 117 -11.36 9.69 12.34
N ALA A 118 -10.90 9.63 11.10
CA ALA A 118 -9.47 9.54 10.81
C ALA A 118 -8.75 10.78 11.34
N ALA A 119 -7.61 10.59 11.96
CA ALA A 119 -6.85 11.70 12.54
C ALA A 119 -6.18 12.62 11.51
N ASN A 120 -6.07 12.15 10.27
CA ASN A 120 -5.55 12.89 9.13
C ASN A 120 -6.22 12.40 7.84
N ALA A 121 -6.22 13.22 6.80
CA ALA A 121 -6.78 12.89 5.49
C ALA A 121 -5.86 12.01 4.63
N THR A 122 -4.62 11.74 5.06
CA THR A 122 -3.64 10.94 4.30
C THR A 122 -3.19 9.70 5.08
N CYS A 123 -2.78 8.67 4.34
CA CYS A 123 -2.50 7.33 4.87
C CYS A 123 -1.45 7.32 5.99
N ALA A 124 -0.24 7.84 5.75
CA ALA A 124 0.88 7.70 6.68
C ALA A 124 0.62 8.38 8.03
N PRO A 125 0.20 9.66 8.12
CA PRO A 125 -0.14 10.28 9.39
C PRO A 125 -1.32 9.62 10.11
N SER A 126 -2.35 9.15 9.38
CA SER A 126 -3.46 8.41 9.98
C SER A 126 -2.98 7.11 10.63
N ARG A 127 -2.12 6.36 9.94
CA ARG A 127 -1.53 5.12 10.47
C ARG A 127 -0.65 5.39 11.69
N ALA A 128 0.15 6.45 11.66
CA ALA A 128 0.93 6.88 12.82
C ALA A 128 0.04 7.18 14.03
N SER A 129 -1.11 7.82 13.81
CA SER A 129 -2.08 8.10 14.88
C SER A 129 -2.72 6.82 15.43
N ILE A 130 -3.05 5.85 14.57
CA ILE A 130 -3.57 4.55 15.01
C ILE A 130 -2.54 3.81 15.86
N MET A 131 -1.28 3.78 15.41
CA MET A 131 -0.22 3.08 16.13
C MET A 131 0.16 3.74 17.46
N THR A 132 0.12 5.06 17.58
CA THR A 132 0.58 5.80 18.76
C THR A 132 -0.54 6.28 19.68
N GLY A 133 -1.79 6.30 19.22
CA GLY A 133 -2.90 6.92 19.95
C GLY A 133 -2.79 8.46 20.04
N LYS A 134 -1.95 9.10 19.23
CA LYS A 134 -1.70 10.54 19.24
C LYS A 134 -2.04 11.18 17.88
N TYR A 135 -2.48 12.43 17.88
CA TYR A 135 -2.56 13.20 16.63
C TYR A 135 -1.15 13.42 16.05
N PRO A 136 -0.98 13.28 14.72
CA PRO A 136 0.34 13.31 14.07
C PRO A 136 1.03 14.67 14.18
N THR A 137 0.27 15.75 14.36
CA THR A 137 0.77 17.11 14.62
C THR A 137 1.56 17.21 15.94
N ARG A 138 1.36 16.28 16.89
CA ARG A 138 2.07 16.28 18.16
C ARG A 138 3.52 15.86 18.06
N PHE A 139 3.87 15.12 17.03
CA PHE A 139 5.24 14.62 16.77
C PHE A 139 5.75 14.94 15.36
N GLY A 140 5.03 15.82 14.63
CA GLY A 140 5.49 16.40 13.37
C GLY A 140 5.47 15.44 12.17
N TYR A 141 4.70 14.36 12.20
CA TYR A 141 4.56 13.42 11.07
C TYR A 141 3.23 13.65 10.34
N GLU A 142 3.16 14.74 9.58
CA GLU A 142 1.90 15.25 9.02
C GLU A 142 1.74 14.96 7.50
N PHE A 143 2.77 14.41 6.87
CA PHE A 143 2.80 14.18 5.42
C PHE A 143 3.23 12.75 5.08
N THR A 144 2.70 12.26 3.98
CA THR A 144 3.12 10.98 3.41
C THR A 144 4.53 11.07 2.85
N PRO A 145 5.46 10.20 3.22
CA PRO A 145 6.79 10.13 2.64
C PRO A 145 6.75 9.94 1.12
N ILE A 146 7.52 10.72 0.38
CA ILE A 146 7.59 10.65 -1.07
C ILE A 146 9.05 10.54 -1.53
N PRO A 147 9.41 9.53 -2.35
CA PRO A 147 10.72 9.44 -2.98
C PRO A 147 11.07 10.69 -3.78
N SER A 148 12.36 11.04 -3.85
CA SER A 148 12.81 12.24 -4.56
C SER A 148 12.41 12.25 -6.05
N ALA A 149 12.43 11.09 -6.71
CA ALA A 149 11.96 10.96 -8.09
C ALA A 149 10.45 11.23 -8.21
N GLY A 150 9.64 10.73 -7.27
CA GLY A 150 8.20 11.00 -7.22
C GLY A 150 7.91 12.49 -7.02
N ARG A 151 8.64 13.16 -6.12
CA ARG A 151 8.50 14.63 -5.94
C ARG A 151 8.83 15.41 -7.21
N LEU A 152 9.85 14.99 -7.94
CA LEU A 152 10.23 15.62 -9.19
C LEU A 152 9.14 15.48 -10.27
N ILE A 153 8.58 14.27 -10.37
CA ILE A 153 7.45 14.00 -11.27
C ILE A 153 6.25 14.86 -10.88
N LEU A 154 5.86 14.87 -9.60
CA LEU A 154 4.74 15.68 -9.12
C LEU A 154 4.95 17.18 -9.37
N GLN A 155 6.19 17.68 -9.21
CA GLN A 155 6.52 19.08 -9.53
C GLN A 155 6.29 19.38 -11.02
N TRP A 156 6.77 18.53 -11.92
CA TRP A 156 6.58 18.72 -13.36
C TRP A 156 5.11 18.64 -13.76
N LEU A 157 4.36 17.71 -13.17
CA LEU A 157 2.92 17.60 -13.39
C LEU A 157 2.17 18.86 -12.91
N ALA A 158 2.55 19.41 -11.76
CA ALA A 158 1.96 20.63 -11.23
C ALA A 158 2.29 21.87 -12.08
N GLU A 159 3.43 21.90 -12.78
CA GLU A 159 3.81 22.96 -13.72
C GLU A 159 2.97 22.90 -15.02
N GLU A 160 2.52 21.71 -15.40
CA GLU A 160 1.70 21.46 -16.61
C GLU A 160 0.18 21.60 -16.34
N ASP A 161 -0.24 21.65 -15.07
CA ASP A 161 -1.65 21.71 -14.67
C ASP A 161 -2.21 23.12 -14.85
N ASP A 162 -3.30 23.25 -15.60
CA ASP A 162 -4.06 24.51 -15.79
C ASP A 162 -5.15 24.71 -14.71
N ALA A 163 -5.16 23.89 -13.64
CA ALA A 163 -6.11 24.01 -12.58
C ALA A 163 -6.07 25.38 -11.88
N GLU A 164 -7.25 25.86 -11.46
CA GLU A 164 -7.43 27.15 -10.77
C GLU A 164 -6.62 27.21 -9.47
N LEU A 165 -6.47 26.07 -8.79
CA LEU A 165 -5.63 25.88 -7.60
C LEU A 165 -4.42 25.00 -7.94
N ARG A 166 -3.36 25.61 -8.43
CA ARG A 166 -2.12 24.90 -8.75
C ARG A 166 -1.38 24.49 -7.48
N GLN A 167 -0.93 23.26 -7.44
CA GLN A 167 0.02 22.81 -6.42
C GLN A 167 1.34 23.60 -6.59
N ARG A 168 1.83 24.16 -5.48
CA ARG A 168 3.15 24.82 -5.47
C ARG A 168 4.06 24.06 -4.53
N ILE A 169 5.19 23.60 -5.07
CA ILE A 169 6.27 23.04 -4.26
C ILE A 169 7.21 24.18 -3.88
N ASP A 170 7.29 24.47 -2.58
CA ASP A 170 8.29 25.37 -2.06
C ASP A 170 9.68 24.73 -2.22
N ARG A 171 10.49 25.31 -3.10
CA ARG A 171 11.82 24.78 -3.43
C ARG A 171 12.76 24.83 -2.23
N GLU A 172 12.65 25.81 -1.37
CA GLU A 172 13.50 25.93 -0.18
C GLU A 172 13.15 24.82 0.82
N VAL A 173 11.86 24.60 1.08
CA VAL A 173 11.39 23.50 1.94
C VAL A 173 11.76 22.14 1.32
N ALA A 174 11.61 21.96 0.02
CA ALA A 174 11.93 20.73 -0.67
C ALA A 174 13.41 20.30 -0.51
N THR A 175 14.35 21.26 -0.37
CA THR A 175 15.76 20.95 -0.11
C THR A 175 16.04 20.46 1.31
N LYS A 176 15.14 20.74 2.26
CA LYS A 176 15.27 20.36 3.68
C LYS A 176 14.63 19.00 3.98
N ILE A 177 13.85 18.45 3.04
CA ILE A 177 13.23 17.14 3.21
C ILE A 177 14.33 16.06 3.18
N PRO A 178 14.42 15.19 4.21
CA PRO A 178 15.43 14.15 4.25
C PRO A 178 15.25 13.13 3.12
N PRO A 179 16.30 12.33 2.80
CA PRO A 179 16.17 11.22 1.88
C PRO A 179 15.02 10.28 2.25
N PHE A 180 14.38 9.67 1.26
CA PHE A 180 13.17 8.83 1.45
C PHE A 180 13.34 7.79 2.57
N MET A 181 14.47 7.10 2.62
CA MET A 181 14.74 6.08 3.65
C MET A 181 14.85 6.63 5.08
N GLN A 182 14.99 7.95 5.22
CA GLN A 182 15.01 8.64 6.51
C GLN A 182 13.66 9.31 6.84
N GLN A 183 12.67 9.16 5.98
CA GLN A 183 11.33 9.68 6.21
C GLN A 183 10.48 8.59 6.87
N GLY A 184 9.89 8.92 8.02
CA GLY A 184 9.01 8.02 8.74
C GLY A 184 8.55 8.61 10.05
N MET A 185 7.79 7.84 10.79
CA MET A 185 7.37 8.19 12.15
C MET A 185 8.63 8.27 13.05
N PRO A 186 8.74 9.29 13.92
CA PRO A 186 9.85 9.36 14.87
C PRO A 186 9.94 8.09 15.72
N THR A 187 11.13 7.57 15.88
CA THR A 187 11.38 6.29 16.58
C THR A 187 11.19 6.38 18.10
N GLU A 188 11.06 7.58 18.63
CA GLU A 188 10.75 7.85 20.02
C GLU A 188 9.28 7.69 20.36
N GLU A 189 8.42 7.60 19.33
CA GLU A 189 6.99 7.39 19.52
C GLU A 189 6.71 5.92 19.79
N ILE A 190 6.12 5.65 20.94
CA ILE A 190 5.77 4.28 21.36
C ILE A 190 4.49 3.84 20.65
N THR A 191 4.54 2.69 20.00
CA THR A 191 3.42 2.10 19.30
C THR A 191 2.60 1.15 20.17
N ILE A 192 1.35 0.91 19.79
CA ILE A 192 0.52 -0.12 20.43
C ILE A 192 1.16 -1.51 20.32
N ALA A 193 1.91 -1.79 19.24
CA ALA A 193 2.61 -3.05 19.06
C ALA A 193 3.73 -3.22 20.11
N GLU A 194 4.49 -2.18 20.40
CA GLU A 194 5.50 -2.21 21.48
C GLU A 194 4.86 -2.44 22.84
N VAL A 195 3.77 -1.71 23.13
CA VAL A 195 3.05 -1.85 24.42
C VAL A 195 2.52 -3.29 24.58
N LEU A 196 1.94 -3.86 23.55
CA LEU A 196 1.39 -5.22 23.59
C LEU A 196 2.50 -6.28 23.65
N ARG A 197 3.58 -6.11 22.88
CA ARG A 197 4.77 -6.97 22.99
C ARG A 197 5.35 -6.99 24.40
N ASP A 198 5.52 -5.83 24.99
CA ASP A 198 6.07 -5.70 26.35
C ASP A 198 5.09 -6.25 27.40
N ALA A 199 3.81 -6.29 27.09
CA ALA A 199 2.80 -6.99 27.86
C ALA A 199 2.77 -8.51 27.61
N GLY A 200 3.62 -9.07 26.74
CA GLY A 200 3.74 -10.50 26.48
C GLY A 200 2.87 -11.06 25.34
N TYR A 201 2.22 -10.19 24.58
CA TYR A 201 1.55 -10.62 23.35
C TYR A 201 2.55 -11.00 22.27
N TYR A 202 2.23 -12.00 21.47
CA TYR A 202 2.85 -12.16 20.16
C TYR A 202 2.28 -11.09 19.22
N THR A 203 3.15 -10.37 18.50
CA THR A 203 2.75 -9.23 17.66
C THR A 203 3.13 -9.49 16.20
N ALA A 204 2.16 -9.43 15.30
CA ALA A 204 2.33 -9.66 13.87
C ALA A 204 1.74 -8.52 13.03
N HIS A 205 2.46 -8.12 11.98
CA HIS A 205 2.02 -7.14 11.00
C HIS A 205 1.88 -7.79 9.62
N ILE A 206 0.78 -7.51 8.92
CA ILE A 206 0.55 -7.95 7.55
C ILE A 206 0.03 -6.76 6.74
N GLY A 207 0.69 -6.43 5.63
CA GLY A 207 0.23 -5.49 4.63
C GLY A 207 0.98 -4.15 4.62
N LYS A 208 0.25 -3.04 4.48
CA LYS A 208 0.82 -1.70 4.35
C LYS A 208 1.26 -1.15 5.71
N TRP A 209 2.55 -0.86 5.84
CA TRP A 209 3.10 -0.16 7.01
C TRP A 209 3.05 1.36 6.87
N HIS A 210 3.81 1.89 5.94
CA HIS A 210 3.84 3.31 5.54
C HIS A 210 4.30 4.30 6.63
N LEU A 211 5.05 3.83 7.63
CA LEU A 211 5.57 4.65 8.73
C LEU A 211 7.10 4.75 8.73
N GLY A 212 7.76 4.31 7.67
CA GLY A 212 9.20 4.27 7.48
C GLY A 212 9.70 2.88 7.12
N HIS A 213 10.93 2.81 6.57
CA HIS A 213 11.49 1.56 6.03
C HIS A 213 12.84 1.19 6.63
N ALA A 214 13.52 2.12 7.31
CA ALA A 214 14.87 1.94 7.82
C ALA A 214 15.07 2.78 9.10
N TYR A 215 16.26 2.70 9.67
CA TYR A 215 16.68 3.49 10.84
C TYR A 215 15.77 3.34 12.05
N GLY A 216 15.25 2.13 12.28
CA GLY A 216 14.38 1.85 13.41
C GLY A 216 12.90 2.22 13.20
N MET A 217 12.50 2.61 11.97
CA MET A 217 11.13 2.99 11.64
C MET A 217 10.32 1.86 10.98
N ASP A 218 10.94 0.72 10.73
CA ASP A 218 10.29 -0.48 10.16
C ASP A 218 9.41 -1.19 11.19
N PRO A 219 8.48 -2.08 10.76
CA PRO A 219 7.57 -2.75 11.68
C PRO A 219 8.25 -3.55 12.78
N LEU A 220 9.36 -4.25 12.47
CA LEU A 220 10.07 -5.07 13.46
C LEU A 220 10.68 -4.22 14.56
N SER A 221 11.28 -3.09 14.19
CA SER A 221 11.83 -2.11 15.14
C SER A 221 10.73 -1.44 15.98
N GLN A 222 9.52 -1.33 15.44
CA GLN A 222 8.37 -0.66 16.04
C GLN A 222 7.40 -1.64 16.74
N GLY A 223 7.91 -2.77 17.20
CA GLY A 223 7.23 -3.64 18.15
C GLY A 223 6.60 -4.90 17.58
N PHE A 224 6.64 -5.13 16.28
CA PHE A 224 6.18 -6.39 15.70
C PHE A 224 7.29 -7.44 15.71
N GLN A 225 6.97 -8.67 16.08
CA GLN A 225 7.91 -9.79 16.10
C GLN A 225 8.06 -10.43 14.73
N ASP A 226 6.98 -10.42 13.94
CA ASP A 226 6.99 -10.84 12.54
C ASP A 226 6.22 -9.82 11.69
N SER A 227 6.68 -9.60 10.46
CA SER A 227 6.07 -8.65 9.54
C SER A 227 6.09 -9.18 8.10
N LEU A 228 4.93 -9.20 7.47
CA LEU A 228 4.77 -9.37 6.04
C LEU A 228 4.41 -8.02 5.43
N SER A 229 5.40 -7.27 5.01
CA SER A 229 5.21 -5.91 4.50
C SER A 229 4.91 -5.90 3.01
N MET A 230 3.91 -5.11 2.63
CA MET A 230 3.69 -4.71 1.24
C MET A 230 4.84 -3.80 0.78
N VAL A 231 5.37 -4.06 -0.42
CA VAL A 231 6.43 -3.23 -1.00
C VAL A 231 5.98 -2.57 -2.31
N GLY A 232 5.21 -3.27 -3.13
CA GLY A 232 4.66 -2.73 -4.38
C GLY A 232 3.14 -2.56 -4.34
N PRO A 233 2.59 -1.61 -5.11
CA PRO A 233 1.17 -1.26 -5.08
C PRO A 233 0.25 -2.16 -5.90
N LEU A 234 0.76 -3.09 -6.70
CA LEU A 234 -0.08 -3.96 -7.52
C LEU A 234 -0.68 -5.11 -6.71
N TYR A 235 -1.93 -5.47 -7.00
CA TYR A 235 -2.63 -6.59 -6.37
C TYR A 235 -2.36 -7.92 -7.04
N LEU A 236 -2.02 -7.89 -8.34
CA LEU A 236 -1.48 -8.96 -9.18
C LEU A 236 -0.62 -8.30 -10.28
N PRO A 237 0.23 -9.07 -10.98
CA PRO A 237 0.88 -8.56 -12.19
C PRO A 237 -0.16 -7.99 -13.17
N GLU A 238 0.15 -6.85 -13.80
CA GLU A 238 -0.79 -6.10 -14.63
C GLU A 238 -1.36 -6.92 -15.80
N ASP A 239 -0.59 -7.85 -16.31
CA ASP A 239 -0.93 -8.75 -17.42
C ASP A 239 -1.50 -10.12 -16.99
N HIS A 240 -1.75 -10.29 -15.67
CA HIS A 240 -2.31 -11.55 -15.17
C HIS A 240 -3.72 -11.78 -15.71
N PRO A 241 -4.06 -13.01 -16.20
CA PRO A 241 -5.35 -13.28 -16.85
C PRO A 241 -6.57 -13.10 -15.93
N ASP A 242 -6.38 -13.29 -14.62
CA ASP A 242 -7.46 -13.21 -13.64
C ASP A 242 -7.70 -11.81 -13.09
N ILE A 243 -6.96 -10.78 -13.57
CA ILE A 243 -7.13 -9.41 -13.11
C ILE A 243 -7.89 -8.56 -14.12
N VAL A 244 -8.65 -7.61 -13.63
CA VAL A 244 -9.22 -6.50 -14.39
C VAL A 244 -8.58 -5.22 -13.87
N ASN A 245 -8.16 -4.36 -14.78
CA ASN A 245 -7.45 -3.12 -14.49
C ASN A 245 -8.30 -1.92 -14.92
N ALA A 246 -8.73 -1.09 -13.98
CA ALA A 246 -9.38 0.18 -14.28
C ALA A 246 -8.36 1.31 -14.25
N LYS A 247 -7.90 1.73 -15.43
CA LYS A 247 -6.94 2.81 -15.59
C LYS A 247 -7.64 4.13 -15.86
N PHE A 248 -7.18 5.19 -15.18
CA PHE A 248 -7.64 6.54 -15.44
C PHE A 248 -6.68 7.27 -16.37
N ASP A 249 -7.23 8.16 -17.21
CA ASP A 249 -6.40 9.01 -18.06
C ASP A 249 -5.89 10.25 -17.29
N THR A 250 -5.26 10.00 -16.15
CA THR A 250 -4.59 11.02 -15.36
C THR A 250 -3.10 10.73 -15.22
N ARG A 251 -2.29 11.76 -15.14
CA ARG A 251 -0.83 11.60 -15.00
C ARG A 251 -0.44 10.88 -13.71
N ILE A 252 -1.20 11.10 -12.64
CA ILE A 252 -0.95 10.42 -11.35
C ILE A 252 -1.21 8.92 -11.49
N ASP A 253 -2.32 8.54 -12.13
CA ASP A 253 -2.64 7.14 -12.37
C ASP A 253 -1.58 6.47 -13.25
N GLN A 254 -1.19 7.12 -14.35
CA GLN A 254 -0.09 6.66 -15.20
C GLN A 254 1.22 6.48 -14.44
N MET A 255 1.51 7.34 -13.45
CA MET A 255 2.67 7.21 -12.58
C MET A 255 2.56 5.98 -11.67
N ILE A 256 1.39 5.76 -11.06
CA ILE A 256 1.15 4.60 -10.17
C ILE A 256 1.31 3.30 -10.95
N TRP A 257 0.72 3.20 -12.13
CA TRP A 257 0.87 2.03 -13.01
C TRP A 257 2.31 1.85 -13.52
N GLY A 258 2.95 2.95 -13.94
CA GLY A 258 4.32 2.92 -14.44
C GLY A 258 5.37 2.55 -13.40
N LEU A 259 5.11 2.82 -12.12
CA LEU A 259 5.99 2.45 -11.00
C LEU A 259 5.50 1.21 -10.26
N GLY A 260 4.35 0.65 -10.67
CA GLY A 260 3.71 -0.48 -10.03
C GLY A 260 4.59 -1.73 -10.02
N GLN A 261 4.71 -2.34 -8.85
CA GLN A 261 5.36 -3.63 -8.67
C GLN A 261 4.46 -4.53 -7.83
N TYR A 262 4.38 -5.81 -8.19
CA TYR A 262 3.70 -6.81 -7.39
C TYR A 262 4.73 -7.50 -6.51
N SER A 263 4.83 -7.07 -5.25
CA SER A 263 5.86 -7.57 -4.34
C SER A 263 5.54 -7.36 -2.87
N ALA A 264 6.04 -8.28 -2.07
CA ALA A 264 6.00 -8.26 -0.62
C ALA A 264 7.39 -8.61 -0.04
N ARG A 265 7.55 -8.43 1.27
CA ARG A 265 8.74 -8.82 2.02
C ARG A 265 8.32 -9.41 3.37
N PHE A 266 8.84 -10.57 3.69
CA PHE A 266 8.68 -11.16 5.02
C PHE A 266 9.90 -10.84 5.88
N ASN A 267 9.67 -10.17 7.01
CA ASN A 267 10.72 -9.68 7.91
C ASN A 267 11.81 -8.89 7.14
N GLU A 268 13.07 -9.19 7.38
CA GLU A 268 14.23 -8.62 6.69
C GLU A 268 14.63 -9.40 5.42
N GLY A 269 13.80 -10.33 4.98
CA GLY A 269 14.07 -11.18 3.83
C GLY A 269 14.06 -10.45 2.49
N GLU A 270 14.22 -11.20 1.42
CA GLU A 270 14.21 -10.70 0.05
C GLU A 270 12.79 -10.32 -0.42
N LEU A 271 12.72 -9.51 -1.48
CA LEU A 271 11.46 -9.21 -2.15
C LEU A 271 10.98 -10.44 -2.92
N PHE A 272 9.71 -10.76 -2.81
CA PHE A 272 9.08 -11.83 -3.57
C PHE A 272 7.70 -11.41 -4.09
N ALA A 273 7.26 -12.04 -5.16
CA ALA A 273 5.92 -11.91 -5.69
C ALA A 273 5.00 -12.89 -4.94
N PRO A 274 3.94 -12.43 -4.27
CA PRO A 274 2.91 -13.32 -3.75
C PRO A 274 2.30 -14.18 -4.87
N ASP A 275 1.70 -15.32 -4.54
CA ASP A 275 1.15 -16.24 -5.54
C ASP A 275 -0.34 -16.08 -5.81
N LYS A 276 -0.97 -15.04 -5.21
CA LYS A 276 -2.41 -14.78 -5.27
C LYS A 276 -2.72 -13.30 -5.32
N TYR A 277 -3.97 -12.97 -5.61
CA TYR A 277 -4.50 -11.63 -5.42
C TYR A 277 -4.18 -11.13 -4.01
N LEU A 278 -3.62 -9.93 -3.90
CA LEU A 278 -2.95 -9.45 -2.69
C LEU A 278 -3.84 -9.47 -1.45
N THR A 279 -5.13 -9.10 -1.58
CA THR A 279 -6.09 -9.14 -0.46
C THR A 279 -6.30 -10.57 0.04
N ASP A 280 -6.48 -11.53 -0.87
CA ASP A 280 -6.62 -12.95 -0.50
C ASP A 280 -5.32 -13.53 0.06
N TYR A 281 -4.16 -13.13 -0.47
CA TYR A 281 -2.86 -13.55 0.04
C TYR A 281 -2.67 -13.10 1.49
N TYR A 282 -2.90 -11.83 1.80
CA TYR A 282 -2.80 -11.32 3.17
C TYR A 282 -3.78 -11.98 4.13
N THR A 283 -4.98 -12.30 3.64
CA THR A 283 -5.97 -13.04 4.41
C THR A 283 -5.47 -14.43 4.76
N ASP A 284 -4.97 -15.19 3.78
CA ASP A 284 -4.45 -16.53 4.00
C ASP A 284 -3.24 -16.53 4.96
N GLU A 285 -2.38 -15.50 4.88
CA GLU A 285 -1.27 -15.31 5.81
C GLU A 285 -1.75 -14.95 7.24
N ALA A 286 -2.80 -14.14 7.36
CA ALA A 286 -3.43 -13.84 8.64
C ALA A 286 -4.01 -15.10 9.30
N LEU A 287 -4.64 -15.98 8.52
CA LEU A 287 -5.13 -17.26 9.03
C LEU A 287 -3.99 -18.16 9.53
N LYS A 288 -2.80 -18.14 8.90
CA LYS A 288 -1.61 -18.85 9.39
C LYS A 288 -1.10 -18.27 10.71
N VAL A 289 -1.08 -16.93 10.85
CA VAL A 289 -0.71 -16.26 12.10
C VAL A 289 -1.63 -16.70 13.23
N ILE A 290 -2.95 -16.67 13.00
CA ILE A 290 -3.95 -17.09 13.99
C ILE A 290 -3.74 -18.56 14.38
N GLU A 291 -3.61 -19.48 13.40
CA GLU A 291 -3.39 -20.91 13.67
C GLU A 291 -2.10 -21.17 14.44
N ASN A 292 -1.00 -20.53 14.03
CA ASN A 292 0.29 -20.72 14.68
C ASN A 292 0.32 -20.20 16.11
N ASN A 293 -0.56 -19.27 16.47
CA ASN A 293 -0.55 -18.60 17.76
C ASN A 293 -1.83 -18.83 18.59
N LYS A 294 -2.65 -19.79 18.22
CA LYS A 294 -3.93 -20.08 18.85
C LYS A 294 -3.87 -20.40 20.35
N ASN A 295 -2.71 -20.75 20.87
CA ASN A 295 -2.48 -21.13 22.26
C ASN A 295 -1.86 -20.03 23.14
N ARG A 296 -1.76 -18.78 22.65
CA ARG A 296 -1.27 -17.63 23.41
C ARG A 296 -1.94 -16.34 22.95
N PRO A 297 -2.01 -15.31 23.79
CA PRO A 297 -2.46 -13.99 23.34
C PRO A 297 -1.62 -13.46 22.19
N PHE A 298 -2.28 -12.94 21.14
CA PHE A 298 -1.62 -12.33 20.00
C PHE A 298 -2.29 -11.01 19.60
N PHE A 299 -1.49 -10.12 19.03
CA PHE A 299 -1.93 -8.91 18.33
C PHE A 299 -1.58 -9.04 16.85
N LEU A 300 -2.59 -9.05 16.01
CA LEU A 300 -2.45 -9.05 14.56
C LEU A 300 -2.93 -7.70 14.00
N TYR A 301 -2.02 -6.94 13.39
CA TYR A 301 -2.34 -5.77 12.57
C TYR A 301 -2.44 -6.20 11.11
N LEU A 302 -3.67 -6.44 10.64
CA LEU A 302 -3.99 -6.78 9.26
C LEU A 302 -4.33 -5.48 8.51
N SER A 303 -3.31 -4.88 7.95
CA SER A 303 -3.37 -3.60 7.26
C SER A 303 -3.47 -3.82 5.75
N HIS A 304 -4.68 -4.09 5.27
CA HIS A 304 -4.92 -4.30 3.85
C HIS A 304 -4.48 -3.11 2.99
N TRP A 305 -4.05 -3.40 1.77
CA TRP A 305 -3.89 -2.40 0.72
C TRP A 305 -5.24 -2.06 0.07
N ALA A 306 -6.19 -2.98 0.11
CA ALA A 306 -7.55 -2.77 -0.41
C ALA A 306 -8.24 -1.64 0.40
N ILE A 307 -8.84 -0.73 -0.27
CA ILE A 307 -9.19 -0.64 -1.69
C ILE A 307 -8.42 0.49 -2.42
N HIS A 308 -7.20 0.78 -1.97
CA HIS A 308 -6.35 1.84 -2.55
C HIS A 308 -6.06 1.55 -4.03
N ASN A 309 -5.94 2.60 -4.82
CA ASN A 309 -5.52 2.47 -6.21
C ASN A 309 -4.04 2.01 -6.34
N PRO A 310 -3.65 1.34 -7.44
CA PRO A 310 -4.38 1.19 -8.69
C PRO A 310 -5.61 0.30 -8.54
N LEU A 311 -6.70 0.65 -9.25
CA LEU A 311 -7.89 -0.18 -9.20
C LEU A 311 -7.65 -1.46 -10.00
N GLN A 312 -7.44 -2.53 -9.27
CA GLN A 312 -7.23 -3.88 -9.78
C GLN A 312 -8.13 -4.85 -9.01
N ALA A 313 -9.10 -5.46 -9.67
CA ALA A 313 -9.99 -6.43 -9.07
C ALA A 313 -9.85 -7.80 -9.73
N LEU A 314 -10.14 -8.86 -8.99
CA LEU A 314 -10.28 -10.18 -9.59
C LEU A 314 -11.44 -10.17 -10.60
N ARG A 315 -11.20 -10.79 -11.77
CA ARG A 315 -12.22 -10.92 -12.82
C ARG A 315 -13.50 -11.56 -12.30
N SER A 316 -13.37 -12.59 -11.48
CA SER A 316 -14.51 -13.25 -10.82
C SER A 316 -15.34 -12.33 -9.92
N ASP A 317 -14.71 -11.35 -9.28
CA ASP A 317 -15.41 -10.37 -8.44
C ASP A 317 -16.07 -9.30 -9.31
N VAL A 318 -15.38 -8.81 -10.36
CA VAL A 318 -15.93 -7.84 -11.32
C VAL A 318 -17.14 -8.40 -12.09
N GLU A 319 -17.11 -9.67 -12.49
CA GLU A 319 -18.23 -10.32 -13.16
C GLU A 319 -19.51 -10.31 -12.32
N GLN A 320 -19.40 -10.41 -11.00
CA GLN A 320 -20.52 -10.29 -10.08
C GLN A 320 -21.10 -8.85 -10.03
N MET A 321 -20.30 -7.85 -10.41
CA MET A 321 -20.67 -6.44 -10.45
C MET A 321 -21.21 -6.00 -11.81
N SER A 322 -21.47 -6.93 -12.75
CA SER A 322 -21.90 -6.64 -14.12
C SER A 322 -23.24 -5.89 -14.22
N HIS A 323 -24.02 -5.85 -13.15
CA HIS A 323 -25.27 -5.07 -13.04
C HIS A 323 -25.03 -3.58 -12.77
N MET A 324 -23.81 -3.18 -12.40
CA MET A 324 -23.44 -1.79 -12.12
C MET A 324 -22.98 -1.07 -13.39
N GLU A 325 -23.31 0.21 -13.52
CA GLU A 325 -22.86 1.02 -14.63
C GLU A 325 -21.46 1.60 -14.37
N GLY A 326 -20.59 1.44 -15.36
CA GLY A 326 -19.23 2.03 -15.33
C GLY A 326 -18.16 1.05 -14.85
N HIS A 327 -17.17 0.84 -15.70
CA HIS A 327 -16.05 -0.07 -15.48
C HIS A 327 -15.31 0.21 -14.16
N ASN A 328 -15.01 1.47 -13.87
CA ASN A 328 -14.28 1.84 -12.64
C ASN A 328 -15.08 1.50 -11.37
N ILE A 329 -16.41 1.63 -11.41
CA ILE A 329 -17.29 1.28 -10.28
C ILE A 329 -17.34 -0.24 -10.09
N GLN A 330 -17.35 -1.00 -11.18
CA GLN A 330 -17.32 -2.47 -11.12
C GLN A 330 -16.01 -2.97 -10.49
N ASP A 331 -14.86 -2.43 -10.91
CA ASP A 331 -13.56 -2.81 -10.36
C ASP A 331 -13.44 -2.40 -8.89
N TYR A 332 -13.82 -1.17 -8.54
CA TYR A 332 -13.84 -0.68 -7.17
C TYR A 332 -14.71 -1.56 -6.27
N SER A 333 -15.92 -1.88 -6.73
CA SER A 333 -16.85 -2.75 -6.00
C SER A 333 -16.32 -4.18 -5.86
N GLY A 334 -15.64 -4.70 -6.89
CA GLY A 334 -14.95 -5.99 -6.83
C GLY A 334 -13.85 -6.03 -5.77
N MET A 335 -13.10 -4.94 -5.61
CA MET A 335 -12.08 -4.82 -4.55
C MET A 335 -12.70 -4.78 -3.15
N ILE A 336 -13.84 -4.11 -2.97
CA ILE A 336 -14.59 -4.11 -1.70
C ILE A 336 -15.13 -5.51 -1.40
N ALA A 337 -15.66 -6.22 -2.40
CA ALA A 337 -16.13 -7.59 -2.22
C ALA A 337 -14.99 -8.54 -1.79
N ALA A 338 -13.79 -8.36 -2.31
CA ALA A 338 -12.61 -9.10 -1.87
C ALA A 338 -12.25 -8.80 -0.41
N LEU A 339 -12.39 -7.55 0.03
CA LEU A 339 -12.15 -7.16 1.43
C LEU A 339 -13.22 -7.73 2.37
N ASP A 340 -14.49 -7.66 1.99
CA ASP A 340 -15.60 -8.24 2.76
C ASP A 340 -15.46 -9.76 2.91
N ARG A 341 -15.00 -10.46 1.86
CA ARG A 341 -14.64 -11.89 1.90
C ARG A 341 -13.45 -12.16 2.81
N SER A 342 -12.49 -11.25 2.92
CA SER A 342 -11.37 -11.36 3.86
C SER A 342 -11.85 -11.35 5.31
N ASP A 343 -12.76 -10.44 5.64
CA ASP A 343 -13.37 -10.35 6.96
C ASP A 343 -14.13 -11.66 7.32
N GLU A 344 -14.90 -12.21 6.37
CA GLU A 344 -15.58 -13.50 6.56
C GLU A 344 -14.63 -14.61 6.97
N LYS A 345 -13.55 -14.81 6.20
CA LYS A 345 -12.56 -15.87 6.47
C LYS A 345 -11.93 -15.71 7.86
N GLY A 346 -11.58 -14.48 8.24
CA GLY A 346 -11.05 -14.16 9.57
C GLY A 346 -12.03 -14.52 10.69
N VAL A 347 -13.26 -14.05 10.59
CA VAL A 347 -14.32 -14.34 11.58
C VAL A 347 -14.65 -15.83 11.65
N GLN A 348 -14.69 -16.54 10.52
CA GLN A 348 -14.94 -17.98 10.51
C GLN A 348 -13.80 -18.75 11.21
N LYS A 349 -12.54 -18.37 10.98
CA LYS A 349 -11.39 -18.98 11.64
C LYS A 349 -11.45 -18.81 13.16
N LEU A 350 -11.88 -17.66 13.64
CA LEU A 350 -11.99 -17.36 15.08
C LEU A 350 -13.14 -18.09 15.80
N LYS A 351 -14.05 -18.74 15.05
CA LYS A 351 -15.07 -19.62 15.62
C LYS A 351 -14.53 -21.02 15.93
N ASP A 352 -13.30 -21.32 15.56
CA ASP A 352 -12.63 -22.57 15.87
C ASP A 352 -12.49 -22.69 17.41
N PRO A 353 -13.08 -23.74 18.04
CA PRO A 353 -13.04 -23.90 19.49
C PRO A 353 -11.63 -24.15 20.04
N ASP A 354 -10.67 -24.47 19.17
CA ASP A 354 -9.27 -24.67 19.55
C ASP A 354 -8.51 -23.35 19.72
N ILE A 355 -9.10 -22.21 19.35
CA ILE A 355 -8.46 -20.91 19.55
C ILE A 355 -8.65 -20.48 21.01
N HIS A 356 -7.53 -20.40 21.73
CA HIS A 356 -7.52 -20.02 23.13
C HIS A 356 -7.93 -18.56 23.33
N GLY A 357 -8.79 -18.32 24.32
CA GLY A 357 -9.25 -17.01 24.74
C GLY A 357 -10.30 -16.39 23.82
N GLN A 358 -10.78 -15.23 24.25
CA GLN A 358 -11.68 -14.41 23.42
C GLN A 358 -10.86 -13.60 22.42
N THR A 359 -11.49 -13.15 21.33
CA THR A 359 -10.82 -12.30 20.35
C THR A 359 -11.58 -10.98 20.18
N LEU A 360 -10.86 -9.87 20.35
CA LEU A 360 -11.34 -8.54 19.99
C LEU A 360 -10.95 -8.26 18.53
N ILE A 361 -11.96 -8.08 17.68
CA ILE A 361 -11.77 -7.64 16.29
C ILE A 361 -12.14 -6.17 16.20
N ILE A 362 -11.26 -5.37 15.61
CA ILE A 362 -11.44 -3.94 15.33
C ILE A 362 -11.30 -3.77 13.82
N PHE A 363 -12.38 -3.31 13.16
CA PHE A 363 -12.37 -2.96 11.74
C PHE A 363 -12.46 -1.45 11.57
#